data_8d04390181f5b725e1aabe17be321022
#
_entry.id   8d04390181f5b725e1aabe17be321022
#
_cell.length_a   1.000
_cell.length_b   1.000
_cell.length_c   1.000
_cell.angle_alpha   90.00
_cell.angle_beta   90.00
_cell.angle_gamma   90.00
#
_symmetry.space_group_name_H-M   'P 1'
#
loop_
_entity.id
_entity.type
_entity.pdbx_description
1 polymer ?
#
loop_
_entity_poly.entity_id
_entity_poly.type
_entity_poly.pdbx_seq_one_letter_code
_entity_poly.pdbx_strand_id
1 'polypeptide(L)'
;MVEEGAPGAGPADVWREARRRLARAGHDRYHVRHQVTGAAIPRDIAYFAMQVEFVAYTLLTIVPIPEDYREDHYWPSQPERN
;
A
#
# COMPACT_ATOMS: atom_id res chain seq x y z
N MET A 1 17.44 -15.75 -20.26
CA MET A 1 16.85 -15.57 -20.14
C MET A 1 15.94 -15.33 -19.63
N VAL A 2 16.05 -15.32 -19.34
CA VAL A 2 15.24 -15.15 -19.01
C VAL A 2 14.36 -14.91 -18.55
N GLU A 3 14.15 -14.98 -18.41
CA GLU A 3 13.38 -14.76 -18.12
C GLU A 3 12.66 -14.59 -17.77
N GLU A 4 12.89 -14.72 -17.69
CA GLU A 4 12.29 -14.59 -17.49
C GLU A 4 11.29 -14.55 -17.15
N GLY A 5 11.13 -14.68 -17.23
CA GLY A 5 10.30 -14.63 -17.02
C GLY A 5 9.52 -14.55 -16.32
N ALA A 6 9.18 -14.34 -16.08
CA ALA A 6 8.39 -14.13 -15.47
C ALA A 6 7.68 -13.83 -14.87
N PRO A 7 7.50 -13.92 -14.84
CA PRO A 7 6.61 -13.76 -14.46
C PRO A 7 5.81 -13.43 -13.42
N GLY A 8 5.37 -13.83 -12.57
CA GLY A 8 4.45 -13.45 -11.55
C GLY A 8 5.00 -12.35 -10.64
N ALA A 9 4.10 -11.68 -9.92
CA ALA A 9 4.51 -10.69 -8.96
C ALA A 9 5.20 -11.34 -7.77
N GLY A 10 6.21 -10.64 -7.22
CA GLY A 10 6.86 -11.04 -5.99
C GLY A 10 6.46 -10.12 -4.85
N PRO A 11 6.92 -10.45 -3.62
CA PRO A 11 6.61 -9.63 -2.46
C PRO A 11 6.97 -8.16 -2.62
N ALA A 12 8.11 -7.86 -3.24
CA ALA A 12 8.52 -6.47 -3.44
C ALA A 12 7.54 -5.70 -4.31
N ASP A 13 6.91 -6.37 -5.26
CA ASP A 13 5.92 -5.71 -6.14
C ASP A 13 4.68 -5.32 -5.34
N VAL A 14 4.23 -6.21 -4.46
CA VAL A 14 3.06 -5.92 -3.62
C VAL A 14 3.36 -4.73 -2.70
N TRP A 15 4.53 -4.71 -2.07
CA TRP A 15 4.90 -3.61 -1.18
C TRP A 15 5.09 -2.29 -1.94
N ARG A 16 5.58 -2.35 -3.18
CA ARG A 16 5.68 -1.16 -4.02
C ARG A 16 4.29 -0.58 -4.30
N GLU A 17 3.32 -1.44 -4.58
CA GLU A 17 1.96 -0.98 -4.80
C GLU A 17 1.36 -0.40 -3.51
N ALA A 18 1.63 -1.03 -2.37
CA ALA A 18 1.16 -0.52 -1.08
C ALA A 18 1.71 0.89 -0.85
N ARG A 19 3.02 1.08 -1.06
CA ARG A 19 3.64 2.39 -0.87
C ARG A 19 3.08 3.43 -1.82
N ARG A 20 2.81 3.04 -3.07
CA ARG A 20 2.23 3.95 -4.05
C ARG A 20 0.87 4.45 -3.58
N ARG A 21 0.06 3.56 -3.02
CA ARG A 21 -1.26 3.94 -2.54
C ARG A 21 -1.18 4.81 -1.29
N LEU A 22 -0.23 4.54 -0.40
CA LEU A 22 -0.01 5.37 0.78
C LEU A 22 0.47 6.77 0.38
N ALA A 23 1.39 6.85 -0.59
CA ALA A 23 1.89 8.14 -1.06
C ALA A 23 0.77 8.96 -1.69
N ARG A 24 -0.11 8.31 -2.44
CA ARG A 24 -1.24 8.99 -3.07
C ARG A 24 -2.17 9.59 -2.03
N ALA A 25 -2.32 8.93 -0.88
CA ALA A 25 -3.15 9.43 0.22
C ALA A 25 -2.45 10.52 1.03
N GLY A 26 -1.18 10.80 0.76
CA GLY A 26 -0.41 11.79 1.50
C GLY A 26 0.15 11.28 2.81
N HIS A 27 0.19 9.96 3.01
CA HIS A 27 0.65 9.37 4.27
C HIS A 27 2.05 9.83 4.63
N ASP A 28 2.97 9.88 3.66
CA ASP A 28 4.35 10.26 3.93
C ASP A 28 4.46 11.69 4.46
N ARG A 29 3.67 12.60 3.90
CA ARG A 29 3.67 14.00 4.34
C ARG A 29 3.19 14.13 5.77
N TYR A 30 2.13 13.41 6.13
CA TYR A 30 1.61 13.44 7.49
C TYR A 30 2.58 12.78 8.46
N HIS A 31 3.26 11.72 8.02
CA HIS A 31 4.22 11.03 8.86
C HIS A 31 5.41 11.94 9.18
N VAL A 32 5.95 12.63 8.17
CA VAL A 32 7.07 13.58 8.37
C VAL A 32 6.63 14.71 9.30
N ARG A 33 5.43 15.23 9.09
CA ARG A 33 4.91 16.29 9.95
C ARG A 33 4.82 15.83 11.41
N HIS A 34 4.38 14.60 11.62
CA HIS A 34 4.31 14.04 12.96
C HIS A 34 5.68 13.97 13.60
N GLN A 35 6.69 13.53 12.86
CA GLN A 35 8.05 13.42 13.36
C GLN A 35 8.66 14.77 13.70
N VAL A 36 8.34 15.80 12.92
CA VAL A 36 8.94 17.12 13.10
C VAL A 36 8.21 17.94 14.15
N THR A 37 6.89 17.89 14.17
CA THR A 37 6.09 18.80 15.01
C THR A 37 5.34 18.10 16.13
N GLY A 38 5.27 16.76 16.11
CA GLY A 38 4.45 16.01 17.07
C GLY A 38 2.97 16.03 16.73
N ALA A 39 2.56 16.69 15.64
CA ALA A 39 1.16 16.72 15.26
C ALA A 39 0.66 15.32 14.94
N ALA A 40 -0.52 14.97 15.43
CA ALA A 40 -1.09 13.64 15.20
C ALA A 40 -1.36 13.42 13.72
N ILE A 41 -1.11 12.19 13.26
CA ILE A 41 -1.52 11.77 11.91
C ILE A 41 -3.05 11.71 11.91
N PRO A 42 -3.72 12.29 10.91
CA PRO A 42 -5.19 12.22 10.86
C PRO A 42 -5.65 10.77 10.95
N ARG A 43 -6.73 10.56 11.71
CA ARG A 43 -7.20 9.21 12.01
C ARG A 43 -7.56 8.43 10.77
N ASP A 44 -8.19 9.07 9.78
CA ASP A 44 -8.56 8.40 8.53
C ASP A 44 -7.33 7.96 7.74
N ILE A 45 -6.26 8.75 7.77
CA ILE A 45 -5.00 8.40 7.10
C ILE A 45 -4.35 7.22 7.83
N ALA A 46 -4.33 7.25 9.16
CA ALA A 46 -3.75 6.16 9.94
C ALA A 46 -4.53 4.86 9.71
N TYR A 47 -5.85 4.94 9.67
CA TYR A 47 -6.69 3.77 9.43
C TYR A 47 -6.48 3.23 8.02
N PHE A 48 -6.41 4.13 7.03
CA PHE A 48 -6.13 3.73 5.65
C PHE A 48 -4.80 3.00 5.56
N ALA A 49 -3.76 3.52 6.22
CA ALA A 49 -2.44 2.89 6.20
C ALA A 49 -2.49 1.49 6.78
N MET A 50 -3.22 1.31 7.88
CA MET A 50 -3.37 0.00 8.50
C MET A 50 -4.07 -0.97 7.54
N GLN A 51 -5.10 -0.51 6.85
CA GLN A 51 -5.81 -1.35 5.88
C GLN A 51 -4.93 -1.72 4.70
N VAL A 52 -4.11 -0.77 4.20
CA VAL A 52 -3.19 -1.06 3.10
C VAL A 52 -2.19 -2.13 3.50
N GLU A 53 -1.64 -2.03 4.71
CA GLU A 53 -0.70 -3.05 5.19
C GLU A 53 -1.38 -4.41 5.32
N PHE A 54 -2.60 -4.44 5.83
CA PHE A 54 -3.35 -5.68 5.96
C PHE A 54 -3.55 -6.35 4.60
N VAL A 55 -3.92 -5.57 3.59
CA VAL A 55 -4.09 -6.11 2.25
C VAL A 55 -2.78 -6.65 1.70
N ALA A 56 -1.68 -5.90 1.90
CA ALA A 56 -0.37 -6.35 1.43
C ALA A 56 0.00 -7.70 2.05
N TYR A 57 -0.13 -7.83 3.37
CA TYR A 57 0.16 -9.08 4.03
C TYR A 57 -0.75 -10.21 3.53
N THR A 58 -2.03 -9.91 3.34
CA THR A 58 -2.98 -10.91 2.85
C THR A 58 -2.60 -11.40 1.47
N LEU A 59 -2.24 -10.48 0.57
CA LEU A 59 -1.84 -10.86 -0.79
C LEU A 59 -0.59 -11.75 -0.77
N LEU A 60 0.32 -11.49 0.17
CA LEU A 60 1.54 -12.29 0.28
C LEU A 60 1.27 -13.71 0.73
N THR A 61 0.11 -13.99 1.33
CA THR A 61 -0.24 -15.36 1.74
C THR A 61 -0.82 -16.18 0.60
N ILE A 62 -1.19 -15.54 -0.50
CA ILE A 62 -1.77 -16.22 -1.66
C ILE A 62 -0.65 -16.67 -2.58
N VAL A 63 -0.60 -17.96 -2.91
CA VAL A 63 0.47 -18.52 -3.71
C VAL A 63 -0.14 -19.21 -4.92
N PRO A 64 0.16 -18.69 -6.13
CA PRO A 64 0.96 -17.49 -6.42
C PRO A 64 0.17 -16.22 -6.13
N ILE A 65 0.89 -15.11 -5.99
CA ILE A 65 0.26 -13.79 -5.83
C ILE A 65 -0.57 -13.52 -7.08
N PRO A 66 -1.82 -13.02 -6.92
CA PRO A 66 -2.68 -12.76 -8.08
C PRO A 66 -2.02 -11.81 -9.09
N GLU A 67 -2.16 -12.09 -10.36
CA GLU A 67 -1.58 -11.25 -11.40
C GLU A 67 -2.17 -9.85 -11.39
N ASP A 68 -3.43 -9.73 -10.98
CA ASP A 68 -4.15 -8.46 -10.94
C ASP A 68 -4.03 -7.78 -9.58
N TYR A 69 -2.97 -8.05 -8.83
CA TYR A 69 -2.79 -7.53 -7.46
C TYR A 69 -2.89 -6.01 -7.37
N ARG A 70 -2.71 -5.28 -8.47
CA ARG A 70 -2.77 -3.82 -8.46
C ARG A 70 -4.18 -3.27 -8.65
N GLU A 71 -5.16 -4.15 -8.89
CA GLU A 71 -6.53 -3.71 -9.12
C GLU A 71 -7.15 -3.15 -7.84
N ASP A 72 -7.96 -2.11 -7.99
CA ASP A 72 -8.53 -1.40 -6.86
C ASP A 72 -9.38 -2.28 -5.95
N HIS A 73 -9.97 -3.35 -6.47
CA HIS A 73 -10.85 -4.17 -5.66
C HIS A 73 -10.15 -4.91 -4.52
N TYR A 74 -8.81 -5.04 -4.57
CA TYR A 74 -8.06 -5.64 -3.47
C TYR A 74 -7.76 -4.63 -2.36
N TRP A 75 -7.73 -3.34 -2.69
CA TRP A 75 -7.18 -2.32 -1.80
C TRP A 75 -8.29 -1.43 -1.24
N PRO A 76 -8.09 -0.83 -0.05
CA PRO A 76 -9.09 0.10 0.47
C PRO A 76 -9.19 1.33 -0.41
N SER A 77 -10.37 1.95 -0.42
CA SER A 77 -10.59 3.19 -1.14
C SER A 77 -9.75 4.31 -0.54
N GLN A 78 -9.27 5.21 -1.40
CA GLN A 78 -8.54 6.38 -0.92
C GLN A 78 -9.41 7.21 0.01
N PRO A 79 -8.84 7.74 1.11
CA PRO A 79 -9.61 8.62 1.98
C PRO A 79 -10.10 9.84 1.22
N GLU A 80 -11.34 10.25 1.47
CA GLU A 80 -11.89 11.46 0.86
C GLU A 80 -11.46 12.65 1.70
N ARG A 81 -10.66 13.52 1.09
CA ARG A 81 -10.18 14.71 1.77
C ARG A 81 -10.34 15.89 0.83
N ASN A 82 -10.80 16.98 1.38
CA ASN A 82 -10.97 18.22 0.63
C ASN A 82 -9.76 19.11 0.74
#